data_b82b5b0e65f6e629d190adb8eff9522a
#
_entry.id   b82b5b0e65f6e629d190adb8eff9522a
#
_cell.length_a   1.000
_cell.length_b   1.000
_cell.length_c   1.000
_cell.angle_alpha   90.00
_cell.angle_beta   90.00
_cell.angle_gamma   90.00
#
_symmetry.space_group_name_H-M   'P 1'
#
loop_
_entity.id
_entity.type
_entity.pdbx_description
1 polymer ?
#
loop_
_entity_poly.entity_id
_entity_poly.type
_entity_poly.pdbx_seq_one_letter_code
_entity_poly.pdbx_strand_id
1 'polypeptide(L)'
;MNQFKPTIVLTAVTTIVALLLIATRAFTYVDTSGIITDKLMTACVEAMGEGEFAIVPDWQAEGYGIDKPDNIEKLIKKTDGSIAFEIIVNGYSKNGLDMLVAMNPDGSVKAVSVVSVSDTPGLGTKVQDSDFLAQFSGKTGQLTLVKNQPKADDEVQAVTGATYSSTGVTEAVNIAVDVYSQLNISN
;
A
#
# COMPACT_ATOMS: atom_id res chain seq x y z
N MET A 1 21.15 18.33 -50.17
CA MET A 1 21.88 17.34 -49.34
C MET A 1 22.07 17.75 -47.87
N ASN A 2 21.37 18.77 -47.33
CA ASN A 2 21.58 19.26 -45.96
C ASN A 2 20.38 19.10 -45.01
N GLN A 3 19.30 18.45 -45.39
CA GLN A 3 18.08 18.33 -44.56
C GLN A 3 18.17 17.23 -43.51
N PHE A 4 19.10 16.29 -43.63
CA PHE A 4 19.28 15.20 -42.64
C PHE A 4 20.13 15.61 -41.42
N LYS A 5 20.90 16.69 -41.51
CA LYS A 5 21.77 17.14 -40.41
C LYS A 5 20.99 17.48 -39.12
N PRO A 6 19.88 18.25 -39.17
CA PRO A 6 19.14 18.57 -37.94
C PRO A 6 18.48 17.34 -37.32
N THR A 7 18.01 16.39 -38.11
CA THR A 7 17.41 15.15 -37.62
C THR A 7 18.45 14.28 -36.89
N ILE A 8 19.65 14.14 -37.49
CA ILE A 8 20.75 13.36 -36.89
C ILE A 8 21.20 14.02 -35.58
N VAL A 9 21.34 15.33 -35.55
CA VAL A 9 21.72 16.06 -34.34
C VAL A 9 20.65 15.89 -33.25
N LEU A 10 19.37 16.03 -33.59
CA LEU A 10 18.28 15.85 -32.67
C LEU A 10 18.26 14.42 -32.05
N THR A 11 18.38 13.41 -32.93
CA THR A 11 18.44 12.01 -32.49
C THR A 11 19.64 11.75 -31.57
N ALA A 12 20.81 12.28 -31.91
CA ALA A 12 22.01 12.13 -31.09
C ALA A 12 21.83 12.78 -29.69
N VAL A 13 21.30 14.00 -29.65
CA VAL A 13 21.04 14.71 -28.40
C VAL A 13 20.02 13.97 -27.53
N THR A 14 18.89 13.52 -28.10
CA THR A 14 17.88 12.77 -27.37
C THR A 14 18.42 11.45 -26.83
N THR A 15 19.24 10.75 -27.62
CA THR A 15 19.88 9.50 -27.15
C THR A 15 20.86 9.74 -26.01
N ILE A 16 21.69 10.79 -26.10
CA ILE A 16 22.64 11.15 -25.05
C ILE A 16 21.87 11.51 -23.75
N VAL A 17 20.82 12.33 -23.85
CA VAL A 17 19.99 12.71 -22.70
C VAL A 17 19.32 11.48 -22.07
N ALA A 18 18.77 10.56 -22.89
CA ALA A 18 18.17 9.33 -22.40
C ALA A 18 19.20 8.44 -21.67
N LEU A 19 20.41 8.30 -22.22
CA LEU A 19 21.48 7.54 -21.57
C LEU A 19 21.93 8.19 -20.26
N LEU A 20 22.03 9.51 -20.20
CA LEU A 20 22.35 10.24 -18.98
C LEU A 20 21.27 10.05 -17.91
N LEU A 21 19.99 10.07 -18.28
CA LEU A 21 18.88 9.82 -17.36
C LEU A 21 18.89 8.38 -16.83
N ILE A 22 19.18 7.40 -17.68
CA ILE A 22 19.33 6.00 -17.26
C ILE A 22 20.51 5.85 -16.30
N ALA A 23 21.65 6.45 -16.62
CA ALA A 23 22.83 6.42 -15.78
C ALA A 23 22.60 7.09 -14.43
N THR A 24 22.00 8.30 -14.40
CA THR A 24 21.65 8.98 -13.15
C THR A 24 20.68 8.16 -12.32
N ARG A 25 19.66 7.54 -12.91
CA ARG A 25 18.75 6.64 -12.20
C ARG A 25 19.50 5.47 -11.58
N ALA A 26 20.43 4.85 -12.28
CA ALA A 26 21.21 3.71 -11.76
C ALA A 26 22.09 4.10 -10.56
N PHE A 27 22.62 5.34 -10.55
CA PHE A 27 23.43 5.85 -9.44
C PHE A 27 22.60 6.38 -8.26
N THR A 28 21.36 6.83 -8.49
CA THR A 28 20.47 7.40 -7.46
C THR A 28 19.39 6.44 -7.00
N TYR A 29 19.30 5.25 -7.59
CA TYR A 29 18.36 4.23 -7.13
C TYR A 29 18.77 3.74 -5.75
N VAL A 30 17.95 4.07 -4.74
CA VAL A 30 18.05 3.53 -3.38
C VAL A 30 16.98 2.46 -3.26
N ASP A 31 17.40 1.23 -3.00
CA ASP A 31 16.47 0.16 -2.65
C ASP A 31 15.95 0.41 -1.23
N THR A 32 14.68 0.75 -1.12
CA THR A 32 13.99 0.99 0.16
C THR A 32 13.16 -0.21 0.62
N SER A 33 13.23 -1.34 -0.07
CA SER A 33 12.43 -2.53 0.25
C SER A 33 12.69 -3.06 1.67
N GLY A 34 13.93 -2.91 2.17
CA GLY A 34 14.33 -3.29 3.52
C GLY A 34 14.29 -2.16 4.57
N ILE A 35 13.72 -0.99 4.24
CA ILE A 35 13.74 0.18 5.13
C ILE A 35 12.32 0.56 5.51
N ILE A 36 12.08 0.79 6.81
CA ILE A 36 10.87 1.45 7.30
C ILE A 36 11.11 2.96 7.19
N THR A 37 10.41 3.61 6.25
CA THR A 37 10.47 5.07 6.08
C THR A 37 9.75 5.78 7.22
N ASP A 38 10.02 7.07 7.44
CA ASP A 38 9.35 7.86 8.49
C ASP A 38 7.82 7.82 8.36
N LYS A 39 7.30 7.86 7.13
CA LYS A 39 5.85 7.77 6.86
C LYS A 39 5.29 6.40 7.24
N LEU A 40 5.98 5.34 6.84
CA LEU A 40 5.59 3.97 7.18
C LEU A 40 5.69 3.74 8.70
N MET A 41 6.71 4.29 9.36
CA MET A 41 6.84 4.24 10.81
C MET A 41 5.66 4.91 11.50
N THR A 42 5.25 6.09 11.04
CA THR A 42 4.07 6.80 11.57
C THR A 42 2.81 5.94 11.40
N ALA A 43 2.59 5.37 10.22
CA ALA A 43 1.45 4.49 9.97
C ALA A 43 1.49 3.23 10.85
N CYS A 44 2.67 2.64 11.10
CA CYS A 44 2.83 1.50 11.99
C CYS A 44 2.43 1.86 13.44
N VAL A 45 2.87 3.02 13.93
CA VAL A 45 2.51 3.50 15.28
C VAL A 45 1.01 3.76 15.39
N GLU A 46 0.40 4.39 14.38
CA GLU A 46 -1.04 4.64 14.34
C GLU A 46 -1.85 3.34 14.34
N ALA A 47 -1.47 2.35 13.54
CA ALA A 47 -2.23 1.11 13.39
C ALA A 47 -1.97 0.08 14.49
N MET A 48 -0.72 -0.02 14.97
CA MET A 48 -0.30 -1.08 15.90
C MET A 48 0.10 -0.57 17.28
N GLY A 49 0.18 0.76 17.49
CA GLY A 49 0.70 1.38 18.70
C GLY A 49 2.24 1.39 18.74
N GLU A 50 2.82 2.09 19.72
CA GLU A 50 4.27 2.20 19.88
C GLU A 50 4.94 0.83 20.07
N GLY A 51 6.17 0.70 19.57
CA GLY A 51 6.97 -0.52 19.67
C GLY A 51 8.07 -0.59 18.61
N GLU A 52 8.79 -1.71 18.61
CA GLU A 52 9.79 -1.99 17.58
C GLU A 52 9.14 -2.74 16.43
N PHE A 53 9.42 -2.29 15.21
CA PHE A 53 8.91 -2.85 13.98
C PHE A 53 10.05 -3.38 13.12
N ALA A 54 9.84 -4.53 12.49
CA ALA A 54 10.78 -5.14 11.57
C ALA A 54 10.07 -5.54 10.28
N ILE A 55 10.73 -5.34 9.15
CA ILE A 55 10.26 -5.87 7.86
C ILE A 55 10.67 -7.34 7.80
N VAL A 56 9.76 -8.18 7.32
CA VAL A 56 10.00 -9.60 7.04
C VAL A 56 10.39 -9.74 5.57
N PRO A 57 11.67 -9.95 5.25
CA PRO A 57 12.13 -9.98 3.86
C PRO A 57 11.82 -11.30 3.16
N ASP A 58 11.84 -12.40 3.88
CA ASP A 58 11.59 -13.76 3.36
C ASP A 58 10.52 -14.45 4.22
N TRP A 59 9.32 -14.54 3.66
CA TRP A 59 8.16 -15.07 4.36
C TRP A 59 8.23 -16.58 4.57
N GLN A 60 8.88 -17.32 3.66
CA GLN A 60 9.08 -18.75 3.82
C GLN A 60 10.10 -19.06 4.90
N ALA A 61 11.23 -18.35 4.90
CA ALA A 61 12.28 -18.54 5.90
C ALA A 61 11.80 -18.18 7.33
N GLU A 62 10.89 -17.20 7.46
CA GLU A 62 10.25 -16.82 8.72
C GLU A 62 9.08 -17.74 9.14
N GLY A 63 8.76 -18.75 8.32
CA GLY A 63 7.78 -19.78 8.66
C GLY A 63 6.33 -19.46 8.27
N TYR A 64 6.07 -18.37 7.52
CA TYR A 64 4.71 -18.00 7.08
C TYR A 64 4.12 -18.95 6.02
N GLY A 65 4.93 -19.82 5.42
CA GLY A 65 4.46 -20.91 4.55
C GLY A 65 4.12 -20.52 3.11
N ILE A 66 4.18 -19.25 2.76
CA ILE A 66 3.97 -18.72 1.42
C ILE A 66 5.07 -17.74 1.02
N ASP A 67 5.27 -17.56 -0.29
CA ASP A 67 6.10 -16.47 -0.83
C ASP A 67 5.36 -15.14 -0.72
N LYS A 68 6.12 -14.04 -0.68
CA LYS A 68 5.53 -12.70 -0.70
C LYS A 68 4.71 -12.48 -1.98
N PRO A 69 3.39 -12.22 -1.89
CA PRO A 69 2.58 -11.91 -3.06
C PRO A 69 2.99 -10.58 -3.71
N ASP A 70 2.85 -10.50 -5.05
CA ASP A 70 3.23 -9.30 -5.82
C ASP A 70 2.47 -8.02 -5.44
N ASN A 71 1.26 -8.17 -4.91
CA ASN A 71 0.39 -7.07 -4.48
C ASN A 71 0.66 -6.57 -3.06
N ILE A 72 1.61 -7.17 -2.34
CA ILE A 72 2.09 -6.73 -1.04
C ILE A 72 3.48 -6.10 -1.21
N GLU A 73 3.67 -4.90 -0.70
CA GLU A 73 5.00 -4.26 -0.68
C GLU A 73 5.86 -4.82 0.45
N LYS A 74 5.32 -4.80 1.67
CA LYS A 74 6.03 -5.29 2.86
C LYS A 74 5.08 -6.00 3.83
N LEU A 75 5.62 -6.98 4.55
CA LEU A 75 5.07 -7.50 5.79
C LEU A 75 5.88 -6.92 6.93
N ILE A 76 5.20 -6.24 7.85
CA ILE A 76 5.81 -5.63 9.03
C ILE A 76 5.36 -6.44 10.26
N LYS A 77 6.34 -6.83 11.07
CA LYS A 77 6.12 -7.53 12.34
C LYS A 77 6.51 -6.60 13.48
N LYS A 78 5.64 -6.53 14.48
CA LYS A 78 5.93 -5.88 15.76
C LYS A 78 6.45 -6.90 16.77
N THR A 79 7.23 -6.47 17.74
CA THR A 79 7.82 -7.33 18.79
C THR A 79 6.77 -8.14 19.57
N ASP A 80 5.53 -7.66 19.68
CA ASP A 80 4.41 -8.36 20.34
C ASP A 80 3.75 -9.45 19.48
N GLY A 81 4.26 -9.69 18.27
CA GLY A 81 3.73 -10.66 17.31
C GLY A 81 2.64 -10.13 16.39
N SER A 82 2.16 -8.89 16.59
CA SER A 82 1.23 -8.25 15.64
C SER A 82 1.88 -8.08 14.28
N ILE A 83 1.11 -8.23 13.21
CA ILE A 83 1.59 -8.04 11.84
C ILE A 83 0.76 -7.02 11.10
N ALA A 84 1.37 -6.37 10.11
CA ALA A 84 0.70 -5.48 9.19
C ALA A 84 1.28 -5.63 7.77
N PHE A 85 0.46 -5.33 6.77
CA PHE A 85 0.81 -5.35 5.36
C PHE A 85 0.86 -3.94 4.81
N GLU A 86 1.96 -3.56 4.16
CA GLU A 86 2.04 -2.38 3.31
C GLU A 86 1.59 -2.77 1.90
N ILE A 87 0.57 -2.10 1.40
CA ILE A 87 -0.12 -2.46 0.15
C ILE A 87 -0.33 -1.20 -0.68
N ILE A 88 0.16 -1.22 -1.92
CA ILE A 88 -0.06 -0.15 -2.88
C ILE A 88 -1.20 -0.55 -3.83
N VAL A 89 -2.25 0.27 -3.86
CA VAL A 89 -3.42 0.06 -4.70
C VAL A 89 -3.76 1.30 -5.53
N ASN A 90 -4.63 1.11 -6.49
CA ASN A 90 -5.17 2.21 -7.28
C ASN A 90 -6.25 2.93 -6.47
N GLY A 91 -6.18 4.27 -6.45
CA GLY A 91 -7.28 5.14 -6.11
C GLY A 91 -7.86 5.74 -7.38
N TYR A 92 -8.09 7.05 -7.38
CA TYR A 92 -8.32 7.79 -8.60
C TYR A 92 -7.06 7.82 -9.48
N SER A 93 -5.90 7.96 -8.88
CA SER A 93 -4.60 7.84 -9.50
C SER A 93 -4.10 6.40 -9.48
N LYS A 94 -3.37 5.98 -10.53
CA LYS A 94 -2.73 4.66 -10.56
C LYS A 94 -1.66 4.58 -9.46
N ASN A 95 -1.70 3.53 -8.64
CA ASN A 95 -0.83 3.35 -7.47
C ASN A 95 -0.86 4.58 -6.54
N GLY A 96 -2.02 5.25 -6.47
CA GLY A 96 -2.18 6.50 -5.75
C GLY A 96 -2.38 6.35 -4.25
N LEU A 97 -2.60 5.15 -3.76
CA LEU A 97 -2.86 4.84 -2.36
C LEU A 97 -1.83 3.83 -1.85
N ASP A 98 -1.05 4.24 -0.87
CA ASP A 98 -0.12 3.39 -0.12
C ASP A 98 -0.69 3.22 1.30
N MET A 99 -1.12 2.01 1.62
CA MET A 99 -1.92 1.67 2.79
C MET A 99 -1.18 0.71 3.69
N LEU A 100 -1.34 0.87 5.00
CA LEU A 100 -0.94 -0.11 6.00
C LEU A 100 -2.18 -0.73 6.63
N VAL A 101 -2.31 -2.05 6.52
CA VAL A 101 -3.41 -2.82 7.11
C VAL A 101 -2.84 -3.72 8.20
N ALA A 102 -3.15 -3.40 9.45
CA ALA A 102 -2.76 -4.19 10.61
C ALA A 102 -3.82 -5.25 10.92
N MET A 103 -3.36 -6.45 11.27
CA MET A 103 -4.21 -7.61 11.53
C MET A 103 -4.12 -8.04 12.99
N ASN A 104 -5.25 -8.47 13.54
CA ASN A 104 -5.30 -9.17 14.83
C ASN A 104 -4.93 -10.65 14.65
N PRO A 105 -4.51 -11.34 15.72
CA PRO A 105 -4.19 -12.77 15.66
C PRO A 105 -5.37 -13.67 15.24
N ASP A 106 -6.60 -13.21 15.40
CA ASP A 106 -7.82 -13.92 14.98
C ASP A 106 -8.16 -13.74 13.49
N GLY A 107 -7.34 -12.98 12.74
CA GLY A 107 -7.56 -12.69 11.32
C GLY A 107 -8.50 -11.53 11.05
N SER A 108 -8.99 -10.84 12.06
CA SER A 108 -9.74 -9.61 11.89
C SER A 108 -8.81 -8.42 11.64
N VAL A 109 -9.31 -7.40 10.97
CA VAL A 109 -8.59 -6.13 10.78
C VAL A 109 -8.48 -5.40 12.11
N LYS A 110 -7.26 -5.10 12.55
CA LYS A 110 -7.01 -4.29 13.74
C LYS A 110 -7.23 -2.82 13.46
N ALA A 111 -6.55 -2.30 12.45
CA ALA A 111 -6.65 -0.93 12.00
C ALA A 111 -6.11 -0.78 10.57
N VAL A 112 -6.54 0.28 9.91
CA VAL A 112 -6.03 0.72 8.61
C VAL A 112 -5.43 2.10 8.78
N SER A 113 -4.22 2.32 8.28
CA SER A 113 -3.56 3.62 8.26
C SER A 113 -3.06 3.95 6.86
N VAL A 114 -2.87 5.22 6.57
CA VAL A 114 -2.44 5.71 5.27
C VAL A 114 -0.97 6.08 5.32
N VAL A 115 -0.13 5.39 4.56
CA VAL A 115 1.29 5.73 4.40
C VAL A 115 1.45 6.92 3.47
N SER A 116 0.78 6.89 2.32
CA SER A 116 0.72 8.05 1.42
C SER A 116 -0.50 8.01 0.49
N VAL A 117 -0.96 9.20 0.08
CA VAL A 117 -2.03 9.40 -0.89
C VAL A 117 -1.57 10.39 -1.95
N SER A 118 -1.66 9.98 -3.22
CA SER A 118 -1.38 10.81 -4.39
C SER A 118 -2.65 11.16 -5.18
N ASP A 119 -3.82 10.96 -4.59
CA ASP A 119 -5.12 11.28 -5.18
C ASP A 119 -5.45 12.77 -5.07
N THR A 120 -6.53 13.20 -5.75
CA THR A 120 -6.95 14.60 -5.82
C THR A 120 -7.16 15.19 -4.43
N PRO A 121 -6.45 16.28 -4.06
CA PRO A 121 -6.63 16.97 -2.80
C PRO A 121 -8.09 17.40 -2.56
N GLY A 122 -8.60 17.22 -1.34
CA GLY A 122 -9.97 17.58 -0.94
C GLY A 122 -11.08 16.66 -1.47
N LEU A 123 -10.73 15.66 -2.31
CA LEU A 123 -11.63 14.60 -2.77
C LEU A 123 -11.06 13.24 -2.38
N GLY A 124 -10.16 12.69 -3.17
CA GLY A 124 -9.56 11.37 -2.91
C GLY A 124 -8.80 11.28 -1.59
N THR A 125 -8.18 12.39 -1.17
CA THR A 125 -7.51 12.46 0.14
C THR A 125 -8.44 12.31 1.36
N LYS A 126 -9.76 12.42 1.20
CA LYS A 126 -10.74 12.20 2.29
C LYS A 126 -10.79 10.76 2.79
N VAL A 127 -10.22 9.81 2.07
CA VAL A 127 -10.10 8.43 2.57
C VAL A 127 -9.14 8.30 3.76
N GLN A 128 -8.40 9.35 4.10
CA GLN A 128 -7.57 9.43 5.30
C GLN A 128 -8.37 9.80 6.56
N ASP A 129 -9.66 10.19 6.41
CA ASP A 129 -10.49 10.57 7.54
C ASP A 129 -10.67 9.37 8.49
N SER A 130 -10.46 9.61 9.77
CA SER A 130 -10.52 8.58 10.83
C SER A 130 -11.85 7.83 10.85
N ASP A 131 -12.97 8.53 10.60
CA ASP A 131 -14.31 7.94 10.60
C ASP A 131 -14.48 6.92 9.45
N PHE A 132 -13.84 7.17 8.30
CA PHE A 132 -13.85 6.22 7.20
C PHE A 132 -12.98 5.00 7.51
N LEU A 133 -11.74 5.21 7.99
CA LEU A 133 -10.81 4.15 8.30
C LEU A 133 -11.28 3.28 9.47
N ALA A 134 -11.97 3.86 10.44
CA ALA A 134 -12.52 3.13 11.59
C ALA A 134 -13.56 2.07 11.21
N GLN A 135 -14.24 2.21 10.06
CA GLN A 135 -15.21 1.23 9.59
C GLN A 135 -14.61 -0.15 9.32
N PHE A 136 -13.31 -0.23 9.06
CA PHE A 136 -12.61 -1.49 8.77
C PHE A 136 -12.22 -2.27 10.03
N SER A 137 -12.14 -1.61 11.18
CA SER A 137 -11.73 -2.25 12.44
C SER A 137 -12.68 -3.37 12.86
N GLY A 138 -12.14 -4.52 13.22
CA GLY A 138 -12.88 -5.72 13.63
C GLY A 138 -13.52 -6.48 12.46
N LYS A 139 -13.41 -6.00 11.22
CA LYS A 139 -13.95 -6.69 10.05
C LYS A 139 -13.15 -7.94 9.73
N THR A 140 -13.85 -8.94 9.19
CA THR A 140 -13.30 -10.22 8.73
C THR A 140 -13.87 -10.58 7.36
N GLY A 141 -13.12 -11.36 6.58
CA GLY A 141 -13.56 -11.76 5.24
C GLY A 141 -13.56 -10.62 4.21
N GLN A 142 -14.14 -10.90 3.06
CA GLN A 142 -14.18 -9.95 1.94
C GLN A 142 -15.23 -8.86 2.19
N LEU A 143 -14.83 -7.60 2.01
CA LEU A 143 -15.67 -6.44 2.24
C LEU A 143 -16.23 -5.88 0.93
N THR A 144 -17.45 -5.36 1.01
CA THR A 144 -18.15 -4.71 -0.10
C THR A 144 -18.32 -3.23 0.18
N LEU A 145 -17.88 -2.38 -0.77
CA LEU A 145 -18.09 -0.94 -0.68
C LEU A 145 -19.51 -0.56 -1.10
N VAL A 146 -20.24 0.15 -0.23
CA VAL A 146 -21.59 0.64 -0.49
C VAL A 146 -21.65 2.17 -0.47
N LYS A 147 -22.56 2.78 -1.23
CA LYS A 147 -22.72 4.24 -1.25
C LYS A 147 -23.55 4.78 -0.09
N ASN A 148 -24.48 3.96 0.39
CA ASN A 148 -25.36 4.30 1.49
C ASN A 148 -24.85 3.71 2.80
N GLN A 149 -25.56 3.99 3.89
CA GLN A 149 -25.25 3.41 5.19
C GLN A 149 -25.18 1.86 5.09
N PRO A 150 -24.13 1.22 5.63
CA PRO A 150 -23.98 -0.23 5.65
C PRO A 150 -25.19 -0.91 6.31
N LYS A 151 -25.59 -2.06 5.75
CA LYS A 151 -26.71 -2.87 6.25
C LYS A 151 -26.27 -4.26 6.69
N ALA A 152 -25.06 -4.64 6.33
CA ALA A 152 -24.44 -5.92 6.66
C ALA A 152 -23.03 -5.71 7.23
N ASP A 153 -22.53 -6.69 7.95
CA ASP A 153 -21.22 -6.60 8.62
C ASP A 153 -20.06 -6.58 7.62
N ASP A 154 -20.24 -7.09 6.42
CA ASP A 154 -19.27 -7.06 5.32
C ASP A 154 -19.34 -5.79 4.47
N GLU A 155 -20.21 -4.85 4.80
CA GLU A 155 -20.33 -3.60 4.07
C GLU A 155 -19.55 -2.45 4.74
N VAL A 156 -18.98 -1.56 3.89
CA VAL A 156 -18.28 -0.34 4.27
C VAL A 156 -18.82 0.82 3.43
N GLN A 157 -19.13 1.95 4.06
CA GLN A 157 -19.65 3.11 3.35
C GLN A 157 -18.55 3.91 2.67
N ALA A 158 -18.73 4.16 1.36
CA ALA A 158 -17.82 5.00 0.59
C ALA A 158 -17.85 6.47 1.05
N VAL A 159 -16.70 7.13 0.98
CA VAL A 159 -16.60 8.57 1.19
C VAL A 159 -17.26 9.29 0.02
N THR A 160 -18.18 10.20 0.31
CA THR A 160 -18.88 11.01 -0.71
C THR A 160 -17.88 11.82 -1.52
N GLY A 161 -17.92 11.64 -2.84
CA GLY A 161 -17.00 12.29 -3.78
C GLY A 161 -15.62 11.63 -3.92
N ALA A 162 -15.36 10.52 -3.21
CA ALA A 162 -14.11 9.77 -3.26
C ALA A 162 -14.31 8.27 -3.51
N THR A 163 -15.29 7.89 -4.32
CA THR A 163 -15.64 6.47 -4.53
C THR A 163 -14.48 5.64 -5.05
N TYR A 164 -13.69 6.15 -6.00
CA TYR A 164 -12.52 5.43 -6.53
C TYR A 164 -11.48 5.18 -5.44
N SER A 165 -11.15 6.20 -4.66
CA SER A 165 -10.20 6.06 -3.55
C SER A 165 -10.73 5.16 -2.44
N SER A 166 -12.05 5.24 -2.12
CA SER A 166 -12.70 4.33 -1.18
C SER A 166 -12.67 2.87 -1.67
N THR A 167 -12.84 2.64 -2.98
CA THR A 167 -12.69 1.30 -3.59
C THR A 167 -11.27 0.78 -3.39
N GLY A 168 -10.26 1.62 -3.65
CA GLY A 168 -8.86 1.22 -3.45
C GLY A 168 -8.54 0.85 -2.01
N VAL A 169 -9.01 1.64 -1.03
CA VAL A 169 -8.80 1.28 0.39
C VAL A 169 -9.49 -0.04 0.73
N THR A 170 -10.72 -0.25 0.26
CA THR A 170 -11.44 -1.53 0.49
C THR A 170 -10.71 -2.70 -0.17
N GLU A 171 -10.15 -2.51 -1.37
CA GLU A 171 -9.33 -3.50 -2.06
C GLU A 171 -8.06 -3.85 -1.26
N ALA A 172 -7.35 -2.85 -0.72
CA ALA A 172 -6.18 -3.08 0.12
C ALA A 172 -6.52 -3.93 1.35
N VAL A 173 -7.65 -3.66 2.01
CA VAL A 173 -8.11 -4.45 3.16
C VAL A 173 -8.46 -5.88 2.73
N ASN A 174 -9.17 -6.05 1.62
CA ASN A 174 -9.52 -7.38 1.10
C ASN A 174 -8.27 -8.21 0.75
N ILE A 175 -7.25 -7.59 0.16
CA ILE A 175 -5.94 -8.22 -0.09
C ILE A 175 -5.30 -8.66 1.22
N ALA A 176 -5.26 -7.79 2.24
CA ALA A 176 -4.66 -8.10 3.53
C ALA A 176 -5.34 -9.29 4.21
N VAL A 177 -6.68 -9.30 4.24
CA VAL A 177 -7.48 -10.40 4.82
C VAL A 177 -7.25 -11.72 4.09
N ASP A 178 -7.24 -11.69 2.75
CA ASP A 178 -7.01 -12.88 1.92
C ASP A 178 -5.60 -13.44 2.17
N VAL A 179 -4.57 -12.60 2.11
CA VAL A 179 -3.18 -13.00 2.36
C VAL A 179 -3.00 -13.51 3.79
N TYR A 180 -3.57 -12.82 4.78
CA TYR A 180 -3.49 -13.25 6.18
C TYR A 180 -4.06 -14.67 6.37
N SER A 181 -5.16 -14.98 5.71
CA SER A 181 -5.81 -16.30 5.80
C SER A 181 -4.94 -17.44 5.26
N GLN A 182 -3.96 -17.14 4.41
CA GLN A 182 -3.04 -18.10 3.81
C GLN A 182 -1.75 -18.27 4.61
N LEU A 183 -1.48 -17.38 5.59
CA LEU A 183 -0.28 -17.47 6.41
C LEU A 183 -0.37 -18.58 7.44
N ASN A 184 0.71 -19.34 7.59
CA ASN A 184 0.90 -20.25 8.72
C ASN A 184 1.32 -19.43 9.96
N ILE A 185 0.34 -18.86 10.67
CA ILE A 185 0.60 -18.16 11.92
C ILE A 185 0.44 -19.19 13.04
N SER A 186 1.58 -19.70 13.53
CA SER A 186 1.57 -20.55 14.72
C SER A 186 1.19 -19.68 15.92
N ASN A 187 0.01 -19.91 16.47
CA ASN A 187 -0.41 -19.37 17.77
C ASN A 187 0.39 -19.99 18.90
#